data_6ae348dd7732fa9e13d6fac8d072ccaa
#
_entry.id   6ae348dd7732fa9e13d6fac8d072ccaa
#
_cell.length_a   1.000
_cell.length_b   1.000
_cell.length_c   1.000
_cell.angle_alpha   90.00
_cell.angle_beta   90.00
_cell.angle_gamma   90.00
#
_symmetry.space_group_name_H-M   'P 1'
#
loop_
_entity.id
_entity.type
_entity.pdbx_description
1 polymer ?
#
loop_
_entity_poly.entity_id
_entity_poly.type
_entity_poly.pdbx_seq_one_letter_code
_entity_poly.pdbx_strand_id
1 'polypeptide(L)'
;MSDVLKKHIRNIPDFPKQGILFRDITTLLKDKTAFKKAIDGLAKIVKGKKIDYVVAVESRGFIFGAALAYKLGAGFIPIRKKGKLPAETISASYALEYGTDSLEMHKDALKANSKILIVDDLLATGGTVAAVCQLTQQVKAKIAGIVFLIELCDLKGRDKLKGYPVYSLIQY
;
A
#
# COMPACT_ATOMS: atom_id res chain seq x y z
N MET A 1 4.77 -9.20 -17.79
CA MET A 1 3.71 -9.27 -16.76
C MET A 1 3.05 -7.90 -16.57
N SER A 2 3.82 -6.84 -16.39
CA SER A 2 3.33 -5.46 -16.26
C SER A 2 2.37 -5.05 -17.37
N ASP A 3 2.75 -5.19 -18.64
CA ASP A 3 1.95 -4.74 -19.78
C ASP A 3 0.62 -5.48 -19.93
N VAL A 4 0.59 -6.76 -19.53
CA VAL A 4 -0.66 -7.54 -19.53
C VAL A 4 -1.62 -6.98 -18.49
N LEU A 5 -1.12 -6.64 -17.28
CA LEU A 5 -1.95 -6.09 -16.21
C LEU A 5 -2.40 -4.64 -16.49
N LYS A 6 -1.58 -3.84 -17.19
CA LYS A 6 -1.97 -2.48 -17.62
C LYS A 6 -3.26 -2.47 -18.44
N LYS A 7 -3.47 -3.49 -19.27
CA LYS A 7 -4.69 -3.62 -20.10
C LYS A 7 -5.97 -3.81 -19.28
N HIS A 8 -5.83 -4.24 -18.03
CA HIS A 8 -6.94 -4.41 -17.09
C HIS A 8 -7.13 -3.20 -16.17
N ILE A 9 -6.37 -2.11 -16.34
CA ILE A 9 -6.57 -0.84 -15.62
C ILE A 9 -7.33 0.11 -16.52
N ARG A 10 -8.47 0.61 -16.06
CA ARG A 10 -9.26 1.59 -16.78
C ARG A 10 -8.76 3.00 -16.51
N ASN A 11 -8.57 3.77 -17.55
CA ASN A 11 -8.19 5.18 -17.45
C ASN A 11 -9.45 6.05 -17.49
N ILE A 12 -9.61 6.88 -16.47
CA ILE A 12 -10.73 7.83 -16.38
C ILE A 12 -10.13 9.24 -16.36
N PRO A 13 -10.23 9.99 -17.46
CA PRO A 13 -9.75 11.37 -17.47
C PRO A 13 -10.64 12.25 -16.59
N ASP A 14 -10.04 13.33 -16.08
CA ASP A 14 -10.70 14.40 -15.32
C ASP A 14 -11.46 13.92 -14.07
N PHE A 15 -10.93 12.91 -13.36
CA PHE A 15 -11.49 12.42 -12.12
C PHE A 15 -10.45 12.39 -11.00
N PRO A 16 -10.77 12.86 -9.75
CA PRO A 16 -12.01 13.55 -9.33
C PRO A 16 -12.04 15.04 -9.74
N LYS A 17 -10.99 15.54 -10.40
CA LYS A 17 -10.84 16.92 -10.86
C LYS A 17 -10.28 16.94 -12.28
N GLN A 18 -10.56 18.01 -13.01
CA GLN A 18 -9.99 18.25 -14.33
C GLN A 18 -8.44 18.16 -14.30
N GLY A 19 -7.86 17.54 -15.31
CA GLY A 19 -6.42 17.31 -15.46
C GLY A 19 -5.87 16.07 -14.73
N ILE A 20 -6.67 15.39 -13.92
CA ILE A 20 -6.26 14.15 -13.24
C ILE A 20 -6.68 12.93 -14.07
N LEU A 21 -5.71 12.08 -14.42
CA LEU A 21 -5.98 10.79 -15.05
C LEU A 21 -6.04 9.70 -13.96
N PHE A 22 -7.26 9.35 -13.57
CA PHE A 22 -7.49 8.33 -12.54
C PHE A 22 -7.27 6.92 -13.08
N ARG A 23 -6.55 6.10 -12.34
CA ARG A 23 -6.29 4.69 -12.64
C ARG A 23 -7.28 3.82 -11.87
N ASP A 24 -8.35 3.43 -12.53
CA ASP A 24 -9.37 2.58 -11.93
C ASP A 24 -8.97 1.11 -11.99
N ILE A 25 -8.77 0.53 -10.82
CA ILE A 25 -8.38 -0.87 -10.66
C ILE A 25 -9.55 -1.84 -10.60
N THR A 26 -10.80 -1.35 -10.57
CA THR A 26 -11.99 -2.21 -10.42
C THR A 26 -12.12 -3.20 -11.57
N THR A 27 -11.69 -2.82 -12.77
CA THR A 27 -11.65 -3.69 -13.95
C THR A 27 -10.63 -4.83 -13.81
N LEU A 28 -9.50 -4.59 -13.13
CA LEU A 28 -8.54 -5.63 -12.78
C LEU A 28 -9.11 -6.54 -11.69
N LEU A 29 -9.74 -5.97 -10.66
CA LEU A 29 -10.27 -6.72 -9.52
C LEU A 29 -11.38 -7.70 -9.92
N LYS A 30 -12.27 -7.29 -10.86
CA LYS A 30 -13.35 -8.17 -11.33
C LYS A 30 -12.89 -9.33 -12.22
N ASP A 31 -11.71 -9.23 -12.82
CA ASP A 31 -11.13 -10.30 -13.64
C ASP A 31 -10.33 -11.26 -12.76
N LYS A 32 -10.86 -12.46 -12.56
CA LYS A 32 -10.24 -13.49 -11.69
C LYS A 32 -8.80 -13.83 -12.07
N THR A 33 -8.49 -13.80 -13.37
CA THR A 33 -7.15 -14.13 -13.87
C THR A 33 -6.18 -12.97 -13.67
N ALA A 34 -6.60 -11.73 -13.96
CA ALA A 34 -5.79 -10.54 -13.77
C ALA A 34 -5.52 -10.30 -12.27
N PHE A 35 -6.55 -10.42 -11.42
CA PHE A 35 -6.40 -10.28 -9.97
C PHE A 35 -5.43 -11.33 -9.42
N LYS A 36 -5.61 -12.61 -9.77
CA LYS A 36 -4.67 -13.67 -9.38
C LYS A 36 -3.24 -13.35 -9.82
N LYS A 37 -3.04 -12.94 -11.08
CA LYS A 37 -1.70 -12.57 -11.59
C LYS A 37 -1.10 -11.38 -10.85
N ALA A 38 -1.90 -10.39 -10.45
CA ALA A 38 -1.45 -9.26 -9.65
C ALA A 38 -0.94 -9.73 -8.27
N ILE A 39 -1.73 -10.52 -7.54
CA ILE A 39 -1.32 -11.07 -6.24
C ILE A 39 -0.08 -11.96 -6.37
N ASP A 40 -0.02 -12.84 -7.37
CA ASP A 40 1.14 -13.72 -7.62
C ASP A 40 2.40 -12.89 -7.94
N GLY A 41 2.25 -11.82 -8.71
CA GLY A 41 3.33 -10.89 -9.05
C GLY A 41 3.88 -10.16 -7.83
N LEU A 42 2.99 -9.61 -6.99
CA LEU A 42 3.38 -8.93 -5.76
C LEU A 42 4.05 -9.89 -4.77
N ALA A 43 3.52 -11.11 -4.61
CA ALA A 43 4.13 -12.14 -3.76
C ALA A 43 5.52 -12.55 -4.25
N LYS A 44 5.72 -12.63 -5.58
CA LYS A 44 7.02 -12.96 -6.18
C LYS A 44 8.11 -11.92 -5.85
N ILE A 45 7.75 -10.63 -5.76
CA ILE A 45 8.68 -9.55 -5.42
C ILE A 45 9.34 -9.78 -4.05
N VAL A 46 8.57 -10.32 -3.11
CA VAL A 46 9.03 -10.53 -1.72
C VAL A 46 9.42 -11.99 -1.44
N LYS A 47 9.54 -12.81 -2.48
CA LYS A 47 9.92 -14.22 -2.33
C LYS A 47 11.24 -14.36 -1.58
N GLY A 48 11.26 -15.26 -0.60
CA GLY A 48 12.44 -15.53 0.24
C GLY A 48 12.62 -14.55 1.43
N LYS A 49 11.81 -13.50 1.53
CA LYS A 49 11.80 -12.63 2.72
C LYS A 49 10.88 -13.24 3.78
N LYS A 50 11.34 -13.25 5.03
CA LYS A 50 10.47 -13.56 6.16
C LYS A 50 9.60 -12.34 6.44
N ILE A 51 8.29 -12.50 6.35
CA ILE A 51 7.28 -11.47 6.64
C ILE A 51 6.39 -12.00 7.77
N ASP A 52 6.35 -11.28 8.88
CA ASP A 52 5.50 -11.63 10.01
C ASP A 52 4.09 -11.02 9.84
N TYR A 53 4.02 -9.79 9.30
CA TYR A 53 2.76 -9.09 9.05
C TYR A 53 2.77 -8.31 7.74
N VAL A 54 1.60 -8.25 7.11
CA VAL A 54 1.30 -7.32 6.01
C VAL A 54 0.51 -6.16 6.59
N VAL A 55 1.04 -4.95 6.41
CA VAL A 55 0.42 -3.69 6.85
C VAL A 55 -0.16 -3.00 5.62
N ALA A 56 -1.45 -2.74 5.59
CA ALA A 56 -2.09 -2.14 4.42
C ALA A 56 -3.01 -0.96 4.77
N VAL A 57 -3.12 -0.03 3.82
CA VAL A 57 -3.86 1.23 4.00
C VAL A 57 -5.29 1.09 3.47
N GLU A 58 -6.27 1.62 4.24
CA GLU A 58 -7.64 1.70 3.75
C GLU A 58 -7.76 2.63 2.55
N SER A 59 -8.62 2.34 1.60
CA SER A 59 -9.45 1.14 1.54
C SER A 59 -8.92 0.14 0.50
N ARG A 60 -8.38 0.63 -0.61
CA ARG A 60 -7.98 -0.21 -1.76
C ARG A 60 -6.74 -1.06 -1.47
N GLY A 61 -5.84 -0.56 -0.62
CA GLY A 61 -4.69 -1.33 -0.14
C GLY A 61 -5.09 -2.61 0.59
N PHE A 62 -6.24 -2.63 1.29
CA PHE A 62 -6.74 -3.81 1.99
C PHE A 62 -6.99 -5.01 1.07
N ILE A 63 -7.45 -4.75 -0.15
CA ILE A 63 -7.75 -5.80 -1.13
C ILE A 63 -6.48 -6.62 -1.44
N PHE A 64 -5.40 -5.93 -1.73
CA PHE A 64 -4.11 -6.56 -2.03
C PHE A 64 -3.40 -7.04 -0.77
N GLY A 65 -3.46 -6.25 0.30
CA GLY A 65 -2.84 -6.57 1.58
C GLY A 65 -3.38 -7.85 2.20
N ALA A 66 -4.70 -8.01 2.26
CA ALA A 66 -5.33 -9.21 2.81
C ALA A 66 -5.01 -10.45 1.97
N ALA A 67 -5.08 -10.35 0.64
CA ALA A 67 -4.74 -11.45 -0.25
C ALA A 67 -3.25 -11.84 -0.15
N LEU A 68 -2.35 -10.87 -0.01
CA LEU A 68 -0.92 -11.11 0.19
C LEU A 68 -0.64 -11.72 1.57
N ALA A 69 -1.26 -11.24 2.64
CA ALA A 69 -1.11 -11.79 3.98
C ALA A 69 -1.46 -13.30 3.99
N TYR A 70 -2.62 -13.64 3.43
CA TYR A 70 -3.04 -15.03 3.26
C TYR A 70 -2.02 -15.85 2.46
N LYS A 71 -1.58 -15.33 1.30
CA LYS A 71 -0.65 -16.03 0.41
C LYS A 71 0.73 -16.22 1.01
N LEU A 72 1.20 -15.29 1.84
CA LEU A 72 2.51 -15.32 2.48
C LEU A 72 2.49 -16.05 3.85
N GLY A 73 1.32 -16.44 4.35
CA GLY A 73 1.17 -17.00 5.70
C GLY A 73 1.51 -15.99 6.80
N ALA A 74 1.23 -14.70 6.57
CA ALA A 74 1.51 -13.59 7.48
C ALA A 74 0.23 -13.04 8.11
N GLY A 75 0.34 -12.35 9.26
CA GLY A 75 -0.77 -11.61 9.83
C GLY A 75 -1.13 -10.37 8.99
N PHE A 76 -2.35 -9.85 9.13
CA PHE A 76 -2.80 -8.64 8.45
C PHE A 76 -3.07 -7.52 9.45
N ILE A 77 -2.50 -6.33 9.22
CA ILE A 77 -2.66 -5.15 10.06
C ILE A 77 -3.28 -4.03 9.23
N PRO A 78 -4.51 -3.59 9.57
CA PRO A 78 -5.16 -2.48 8.90
C PRO A 78 -4.63 -1.14 9.39
N ILE A 79 -4.26 -0.26 8.47
CA ILE A 79 -4.04 1.16 8.71
C ILE A 79 -5.27 1.91 8.24
N ARG A 80 -5.84 2.74 9.12
CA ARG A 80 -7.11 3.41 8.83
C ARG A 80 -7.03 4.91 9.09
N LYS A 81 -7.95 5.65 8.50
CA LYS A 81 -8.14 7.06 8.81
C LYS A 81 -8.59 7.24 10.26
N LYS A 82 -8.29 8.40 10.82
CA LYS A 82 -8.60 8.74 12.23
C LYS A 82 -10.03 8.40 12.61
N GLY A 83 -10.18 7.78 13.78
CA GLY A 83 -11.48 7.42 14.37
C GLY A 83 -12.18 6.21 13.75
N LYS A 84 -11.47 5.42 12.91
CA LYS A 84 -12.03 4.20 12.31
C LYS A 84 -11.67 2.91 13.06
N LEU A 85 -10.76 2.99 14.01
CA LEU A 85 -10.32 1.85 14.83
C LEU A 85 -10.91 1.94 16.24
N PRO A 86 -11.46 0.83 16.79
CA PRO A 86 -12.23 0.89 18.03
C PRO A 86 -11.41 0.84 19.33
N ALA A 87 -10.14 0.40 19.29
CA ALA A 87 -9.27 0.30 20.47
C ALA A 87 -8.24 1.43 20.51
N GLU A 88 -7.30 1.41 21.48
CA GLU A 88 -6.22 2.39 21.55
C GLU A 88 -5.38 2.41 20.28
N THR A 89 -5.15 3.59 19.75
CA THR A 89 -4.39 3.81 18.51
C THR A 89 -3.15 4.65 18.74
N ILE A 90 -2.19 4.49 17.84
CA ILE A 90 -1.14 5.47 17.56
C ILE A 90 -1.45 6.12 16.21
N SER A 91 -1.07 7.38 16.05
CA SER A 91 -1.37 8.16 14.86
C SER A 91 -0.14 8.79 14.22
N ALA A 92 -0.21 9.00 12.90
CA ALA A 92 0.73 9.82 12.15
C ALA A 92 -0.03 10.68 11.15
N SER A 93 0.33 11.96 11.07
CA SER A 93 -0.29 12.92 10.15
C SER A 93 0.58 13.10 8.91
N TYR A 94 -0.06 13.39 7.78
CA TYR A 94 0.61 13.69 6.52
C TYR A 94 -0.09 14.82 5.79
N ALA A 95 0.71 15.59 5.05
CA ALA A 95 0.19 16.71 4.27
C ALA A 95 -0.53 16.19 3.01
N LEU A 96 -1.67 16.76 2.72
CA LEU A 96 -2.38 16.68 1.44
C LEU A 96 -2.08 17.93 0.62
N GLU A 97 -2.55 17.98 -0.64
CA GLU A 97 -2.51 19.23 -1.44
C GLU A 97 -3.30 20.35 -0.75
N TYR A 98 -4.36 19.99 -0.04
CA TYR A 98 -5.18 20.91 0.75
C TYR A 98 -5.44 20.29 2.13
N GLY A 99 -4.69 20.76 3.14
CA GLY A 99 -4.86 20.34 4.54
C GLY A 99 -3.95 19.19 4.97
N THR A 100 -4.31 18.57 6.08
CA THR A 100 -3.62 17.40 6.64
C THR A 100 -4.63 16.29 6.88
N ASP A 101 -4.21 15.04 6.67
CA ASP A 101 -4.97 13.86 7.07
C ASP A 101 -4.13 13.01 8.04
N SER A 102 -4.76 12.11 8.77
CA SER A 102 -4.11 11.27 9.77
C SER A 102 -4.46 9.81 9.55
N LEU A 103 -3.47 8.97 9.74
CA LEU A 103 -3.61 7.52 9.74
C LEU A 103 -3.38 6.98 11.15
N GLU A 104 -4.09 5.91 11.46
CA GLU A 104 -4.04 5.22 12.75
C GLU A 104 -3.76 3.75 12.59
N MET A 105 -3.08 3.19 13.57
CA MET A 105 -2.86 1.77 13.78
C MET A 105 -3.16 1.45 15.25
N HIS A 106 -3.72 0.29 15.56
CA HIS A 106 -3.85 -0.14 16.96
C HIS A 106 -2.47 -0.21 17.61
N LYS A 107 -2.37 0.28 18.85
CA LYS A 107 -1.12 0.36 19.60
C LYS A 107 -0.48 -1.00 19.84
N ASP A 108 -1.30 -2.04 19.97
CA ASP A 108 -0.91 -3.44 20.19
C ASP A 108 -0.78 -4.28 18.91
N ALA A 109 -0.97 -3.66 17.73
CA ALA A 109 -1.01 -4.39 16.46
C ALA A 109 0.30 -5.08 16.09
N LEU A 110 1.44 -4.50 16.46
CA LEU A 110 2.76 -4.98 16.08
C LEU A 110 3.67 -5.14 17.32
N LYS A 111 4.45 -6.21 17.32
CA LYS A 111 5.56 -6.38 18.28
C LYS A 111 6.82 -5.72 17.75
N ALA A 112 7.66 -5.21 18.64
CA ALA A 112 8.98 -4.70 18.29
C ALA A 112 9.79 -5.74 17.51
N ASN A 113 10.55 -5.30 16.53
CA ASN A 113 11.35 -6.14 15.62
C ASN A 113 10.57 -7.06 14.67
N SER A 114 9.23 -7.04 14.66
CA SER A 114 8.44 -7.74 13.64
C SER A 114 8.85 -7.30 12.25
N LYS A 115 9.00 -8.24 11.33
CA LYS A 115 9.28 -7.96 9.92
C LYS A 115 7.98 -7.73 9.17
N ILE A 116 7.79 -6.53 8.66
CA ILE A 116 6.54 -6.13 8.02
C ILE A 116 6.72 -5.84 6.53
N LEU A 117 5.66 -6.11 5.77
CA LEU A 117 5.50 -5.69 4.39
C LEU A 117 4.39 -4.63 4.34
N ILE A 118 4.72 -3.42 3.90
CA ILE A 118 3.72 -2.38 3.67
C ILE A 118 3.15 -2.54 2.26
N VAL A 119 1.83 -2.46 2.13
CA VAL A 119 1.10 -2.69 0.87
C VAL A 119 0.09 -1.58 0.64
N ASP A 120 0.11 -1.01 -0.56
CA ASP A 120 -0.97 -0.16 -1.04
C ASP A 120 -1.23 -0.44 -2.53
N ASP A 121 -2.35 0.03 -3.05
CA ASP A 121 -2.69 -0.16 -4.45
C ASP A 121 -1.91 0.78 -5.37
N LEU A 122 -1.63 2.02 -4.93
CA LEU A 122 -1.03 3.04 -5.78
C LEU A 122 -0.04 3.93 -5.03
N LEU A 123 1.15 4.10 -5.59
CA LEU A 123 2.12 5.11 -5.19
C LEU A 123 1.95 6.35 -6.07
N ALA A 124 1.41 7.42 -5.48
CA ALA A 124 1.36 8.76 -6.09
C ALA A 124 2.50 9.63 -5.52
N THR A 125 2.18 10.58 -4.66
CA THR A 125 3.18 11.48 -4.03
C THR A 125 3.91 10.87 -2.84
N GLY A 126 3.55 9.68 -2.39
CA GLY A 126 4.19 8.95 -1.30
C GLY A 126 3.84 9.40 0.12
N GLY A 127 3.02 10.44 0.29
CA GLY A 127 2.68 10.99 1.62
C GLY A 127 2.01 9.97 2.55
N THR A 128 1.00 9.29 2.05
CA THR A 128 0.25 8.25 2.79
C THR A 128 1.17 7.17 3.35
N VAL A 129 2.01 6.59 2.50
CA VAL A 129 2.89 5.49 2.91
C VAL A 129 4.05 5.98 3.78
N ALA A 130 4.51 7.23 3.60
CA ALA A 130 5.48 7.83 4.53
C ALA A 130 4.90 7.93 5.96
N ALA A 131 3.61 8.27 6.12
CA ALA A 131 2.95 8.25 7.41
C ALA A 131 2.85 6.82 7.99
N VAL A 132 2.60 5.81 7.15
CA VAL A 132 2.64 4.40 7.59
C VAL A 132 4.04 4.01 8.08
N CYS A 133 5.09 4.45 7.40
CA CYS A 133 6.47 4.22 7.86
C CYS A 133 6.70 4.84 9.25
N GLN A 134 6.21 6.06 9.49
CA GLN A 134 6.30 6.70 10.81
C GLN A 134 5.55 5.91 11.89
N LEU A 135 4.33 5.43 11.62
CA LEU A 135 3.57 4.58 12.56
C LEU A 135 4.35 3.32 12.93
N THR A 136 4.89 2.64 11.94
CA THR A 136 5.63 1.38 12.16
C THR A 136 6.96 1.59 12.87
N GLN A 137 7.61 2.76 12.70
CA GLN A 137 8.79 3.15 13.45
C GLN A 137 8.50 3.39 14.95
N GLN A 138 7.35 3.99 15.29
CA GLN A 138 6.95 4.22 16.68
C GLN A 138 6.93 2.92 17.49
N VAL A 139 6.56 1.80 16.86
CA VAL A 139 6.51 0.47 17.49
C VAL A 139 7.78 -0.36 17.21
N LYS A 140 8.82 0.26 16.64
CA LYS A 140 10.12 -0.38 16.32
C LYS A 140 9.99 -1.62 15.43
N ALA A 141 9.01 -1.65 14.50
CA ALA A 141 8.91 -2.70 13.51
C ALA A 141 9.98 -2.53 12.42
N LYS A 142 10.33 -3.62 11.74
CA LYS A 142 11.33 -3.65 10.65
C LYS A 142 10.64 -3.76 9.30
N ILE A 143 10.69 -2.70 8.49
CA ILE A 143 10.11 -2.70 7.15
C ILE A 143 10.99 -3.54 6.23
N ALA A 144 10.52 -4.72 5.85
CA ALA A 144 11.19 -5.64 4.92
C ALA A 144 11.00 -5.24 3.46
N GLY A 145 9.97 -4.44 3.19
CA GLY A 145 9.67 -3.89 1.87
C GLY A 145 8.37 -3.12 1.86
N ILE A 146 8.21 -2.32 0.80
CA ILE A 146 6.99 -1.58 0.49
C ILE A 146 6.60 -1.97 -0.93
N VAL A 147 5.37 -2.45 -1.14
CA VAL A 147 4.93 -2.91 -2.47
C VAL A 147 3.64 -2.21 -2.88
N PHE A 148 3.59 -1.87 -4.16
CA PHE A 148 2.44 -1.23 -4.80
C PHE A 148 2.02 -2.04 -6.03
N LEU A 149 0.71 -2.07 -6.31
CA LEU A 149 0.26 -2.53 -7.61
C LEU A 149 0.69 -1.55 -8.71
N ILE A 150 0.46 -0.25 -8.48
CA ILE A 150 0.71 0.83 -9.45
C ILE A 150 1.65 1.87 -8.85
N GLU A 151 2.53 2.43 -9.69
CA GLU A 151 3.33 3.61 -9.40
C GLU A 151 3.15 4.67 -10.49
N LEU A 152 2.89 5.90 -10.09
CA LEU A 152 2.88 7.08 -10.96
C LEU A 152 4.25 7.75 -10.88
N CYS A 153 5.15 7.41 -11.81
CA CYS A 153 6.57 7.78 -11.74
C CYS A 153 6.79 9.30 -11.75
N ASP A 154 5.96 10.02 -12.52
CA ASP A 154 6.06 11.48 -12.66
C ASP A 154 5.84 12.23 -11.34
N LEU A 155 5.13 11.62 -10.39
CA LEU A 155 4.86 12.20 -9.06
C LEU A 155 5.98 11.97 -8.04
N LYS A 156 7.04 11.23 -8.42
CA LYS A 156 8.27 11.03 -7.64
C LYS A 156 8.02 10.56 -6.18
N GLY A 157 6.98 9.78 -5.97
CA GLY A 157 6.57 9.33 -4.63
C GLY A 157 7.65 8.56 -3.86
N ARG A 158 8.59 7.90 -4.58
CA ARG A 158 9.74 7.23 -3.99
C ARG A 158 10.66 8.16 -3.21
N ASP A 159 10.67 9.45 -3.54
CA ASP A 159 11.54 10.43 -2.86
C ASP A 159 11.22 10.55 -1.38
N LYS A 160 9.96 10.36 -0.99
CA LYS A 160 9.52 10.33 0.41
C LYS A 160 9.77 8.99 1.12
N LEU A 161 10.18 7.97 0.37
CA LEU A 161 10.39 6.60 0.87
C LEU A 161 11.87 6.19 0.79
N LYS A 162 12.78 7.17 0.72
CA LYS A 162 14.23 6.93 0.69
C LYS A 162 14.67 6.13 1.92
N GLY A 163 15.54 5.14 1.70
CA GLY A 163 16.01 4.23 2.75
C GLY A 163 15.20 2.95 2.91
N TYR A 164 14.07 2.81 2.22
CA TYR A 164 13.28 1.59 2.22
C TYR A 164 13.33 0.87 0.86
N PRO A 165 13.25 -0.47 0.84
CA PRO A 165 13.08 -1.22 -0.41
C PRO A 165 11.66 -1.01 -0.94
N VAL A 166 11.50 -0.25 -2.03
CA VAL A 166 10.22 0.06 -2.66
C VAL A 166 10.09 -0.65 -4.01
N TYR A 167 8.97 -1.31 -4.21
CA TYR A 167 8.67 -2.08 -5.41
C TYR A 167 7.28 -1.74 -5.93
N SER A 168 7.14 -1.72 -7.25
CA SER A 168 5.85 -1.57 -7.94
C SER A 168 5.73 -2.60 -9.06
N LEU A 169 4.52 -3.12 -9.25
CA LEU A 169 4.28 -4.15 -10.28
C LEU A 169 4.02 -3.51 -11.65
N ILE A 170 3.35 -2.36 -11.65
CA ILE A 170 2.99 -1.58 -12.85
C ILE A 170 3.51 -0.15 -12.66
N GLN A 171 4.13 0.42 -13.68
CA GLN A 171 4.63 1.80 -13.70
C GLN A 171 3.98 2.58 -14.83
N TYR A 172 3.57 3.82 -14.57
CA TYR A 172 3.09 4.81 -15.54
C TYR A 172 3.95 6.05 -15.46
#